data_8d00afb5b667d712004feaa373d30282
#
_entry.id   8d00afb5b667d712004feaa373d30282
#
_cell.length_a   1.000
_cell.length_b   1.000
_cell.length_c   1.000
_cell.angle_alpha   90.00
_cell.angle_beta   90.00
_cell.angle_gamma   90.00
#
_symmetry.space_group_name_H-M   'P 1'
#
loop_
_entity.id
_entity.type
_entity.pdbx_description
1 polymer ?
#
loop_
_entity_poly.entity_id
_entity_poly.type
_entity_poly.pdbx_seq_one_letter_code
_entity_poly.pdbx_strand_id
1 'polypeptide(L)'
;MDETVTITVTIFLNLIQNSWQITMTVARTETFKYDQVSRYINQLIEKGDLKPGDKAPSLRKLSAQLGVSIATITQSYVNLEDQGVLTAKPQSGFYVNDLASQIQDIDKSPSTPCQARRVRFGELFEEVFRSANNPRIAPFGTSNPSMDFMPVKSLTRATRSIISRYPQKSMDYLFPPGDRKLREQIAEQYAQAHTRISANDIIITSGATEALSISLRTVAKRGDIIAVESPTYFLVLRMIEQMGMLAVEIETDPVTGLDLDALEEAFDTMDIRAVLASPSISNPLGSQMPEDRKRELVNLMAERDIPLIEDDVYGSLYFGDKPPRPAKSYDLNNLVLSCSSFSKTLAPGHRVGWVIAGRYRKKFLQYKQAWSSATSSINQLALAEFVSSGQYERHLVRLRTAMREQVEKGRYLIARNFPEGTRVSHPHGGSVVWVEMPHGCDCIDIFNRALQNNISITPGILFSATRGFRNHMRINCGFPWNQTNINALKTLGQIVCDCRNS
;
A
#
# COMPACT_ATOMS: atom_id res chain seq x y z
N MET A 1 -40.91 6.04 -4.68
CA MET A 1 -41.46 5.87 -3.32
C MET A 1 -40.35 5.40 -2.43
N ASP A 2 -39.86 6.31 -1.59
CA ASP A 2 -38.77 6.04 -0.64
C ASP A 2 -39.35 5.20 0.52
N GLU A 3 -38.99 3.94 0.60
CA GLU A 3 -39.21 3.15 1.81
C GLU A 3 -38.07 3.40 2.80
N THR A 4 -38.29 4.35 3.69
CA THR A 4 -37.43 4.62 4.83
C THR A 4 -37.86 3.69 5.98
N VAL A 5 -36.97 2.79 6.41
CA VAL A 5 -37.22 1.97 7.61
C VAL A 5 -36.78 2.75 8.83
N THR A 6 -37.75 3.15 9.67
CA THR A 6 -37.50 3.83 10.94
C THR A 6 -37.43 2.78 12.05
N ILE A 7 -36.27 2.65 12.69
CA ILE A 7 -36.05 1.80 13.87
C ILE A 7 -36.06 2.71 15.11
N THR A 8 -37.05 2.56 15.98
CA THR A 8 -37.12 3.26 17.26
C THR A 8 -36.50 2.37 18.33
N VAL A 9 -35.41 2.79 18.94
CA VAL A 9 -34.80 2.10 20.08
C VAL A 9 -35.08 2.93 21.32
N THR A 10 -35.85 2.37 22.25
CA THR A 10 -36.10 2.99 23.57
C THR A 10 -35.08 2.45 24.57
N ILE A 11 -34.17 3.33 25.05
CA ILE A 11 -33.19 2.97 26.10
C ILE A 11 -33.74 3.48 27.44
N PHE A 12 -34.08 2.57 28.34
CA PHE A 12 -34.37 2.90 29.72
C PHE A 12 -33.07 3.03 30.52
N LEU A 13 -32.65 4.23 30.82
CA LEU A 13 -31.67 4.49 31.86
C LEU A 13 -32.43 4.83 33.16
N ASN A 14 -32.39 3.93 34.13
CA ASN A 14 -32.83 4.18 35.50
C ASN A 14 -31.93 5.21 36.16
N LEU A 15 -32.26 6.46 36.03
CA LEU A 15 -31.96 7.53 36.96
C LEU A 15 -32.62 8.83 36.44
N ILE A 16 -33.74 9.21 37.12
CA ILE A 16 -34.43 10.51 37.04
C ILE A 16 -35.16 10.81 35.68
N GLN A 17 -36.46 10.45 35.64
CA GLN A 17 -37.57 11.09 34.91
C GLN A 17 -37.23 11.99 33.69
N ASN A 18 -36.59 11.50 32.67
CA ASN A 18 -36.66 12.07 31.33
C ASN A 18 -36.39 10.97 30.31
N SER A 19 -37.43 10.55 29.59
CA SER A 19 -37.29 9.65 28.44
C SER A 19 -36.95 10.46 27.19
N TRP A 20 -35.74 10.25 26.63
CA TRP A 20 -35.38 10.77 25.32
C TRP A 20 -35.68 9.71 24.26
N GLN A 21 -36.50 10.02 23.28
CA GLN A 21 -36.63 9.21 22.09
C GLN A 21 -35.59 9.68 21.06
N ILE A 22 -34.59 8.85 20.78
CA ILE A 22 -33.64 9.09 19.71
C ILE A 22 -34.14 8.34 18.48
N THR A 23 -34.64 9.06 17.49
CA THR A 23 -35.01 8.51 16.19
C THR A 23 -33.75 8.52 15.33
N MET A 24 -33.15 7.35 15.12
CA MET A 24 -32.05 7.19 14.15
C MET A 24 -32.63 6.86 12.79
N THR A 25 -32.52 7.77 11.84
CA THR A 25 -32.76 7.49 10.44
C THR A 25 -31.50 6.87 9.85
N VAL A 26 -31.49 5.54 9.70
CA VAL A 26 -30.42 4.86 8.98
C VAL A 26 -30.70 4.98 7.49
N ALA A 27 -30.01 5.89 6.81
CA ALA A 27 -30.02 5.89 5.37
C ALA A 27 -29.41 4.55 4.90
N ARG A 28 -30.24 3.67 4.35
CA ARG A 28 -29.78 2.51 3.60
C ARG A 28 -28.97 3.07 2.43
N THR A 29 -27.67 2.85 2.40
CA THR A 29 -26.90 2.97 1.18
C THR A 29 -27.55 1.99 0.19
N GLU A 30 -28.24 2.51 -0.81
CA GLU A 30 -28.71 1.73 -1.95
C GLU A 30 -27.46 1.13 -2.62
N THR A 31 -27.15 -0.11 -2.28
CA THR A 31 -26.30 -0.93 -3.12
C THR A 31 -27.12 -1.16 -4.37
N PHE A 32 -26.70 -0.57 -5.47
CA PHE A 32 -27.37 -0.75 -6.74
C PHE A 32 -27.51 -2.25 -7.04
N LYS A 33 -28.65 -2.67 -7.55
CA LYS A 33 -28.95 -4.09 -7.79
C LYS A 33 -27.90 -4.78 -8.66
N TYR A 34 -27.19 -4.05 -9.53
CA TYR A 34 -26.10 -4.58 -10.32
C TYR A 34 -24.84 -4.90 -9.49
N ASP A 35 -24.58 -4.18 -8.38
CA ASP A 35 -23.46 -4.48 -7.47
C ASP A 35 -23.69 -5.77 -6.67
N GLN A 36 -24.95 -6.13 -6.43
CA GLN A 36 -25.30 -7.41 -5.80
C GLN A 36 -24.97 -8.58 -6.72
N VAL A 37 -25.25 -8.43 -8.01
CA VAL A 37 -24.94 -9.44 -9.03
C VAL A 37 -23.43 -9.59 -9.19
N SER A 38 -22.71 -8.49 -9.28
CA SER A 38 -21.24 -8.51 -9.39
C SER A 38 -20.58 -9.20 -8.18
N ARG A 39 -21.05 -8.88 -6.97
CA ARG A 39 -20.58 -9.55 -5.74
C ARG A 39 -20.90 -11.04 -5.74
N TYR A 40 -22.07 -11.44 -6.20
CA TYR A 40 -22.45 -12.86 -6.26
C TYR A 40 -21.54 -13.65 -7.21
N ILE A 41 -21.26 -13.12 -8.40
CA ILE A 41 -20.35 -13.76 -9.36
C ILE A 41 -18.93 -13.86 -8.77
N ASN A 42 -18.41 -12.77 -8.17
CA ASN A 42 -17.10 -12.77 -7.53
C ASN A 42 -17.02 -13.81 -6.40
N GLN A 43 -18.06 -13.95 -5.59
CA GLN A 43 -18.12 -15.00 -4.54
C GLN A 43 -18.11 -16.42 -5.11
N LEU A 44 -18.76 -16.68 -6.24
CA LEU A 44 -18.68 -18.00 -6.89
C LEU A 44 -17.27 -18.30 -7.40
N ILE A 45 -16.56 -17.29 -7.89
CA ILE A 45 -15.18 -17.42 -8.34
C ILE A 45 -14.25 -17.63 -7.12
N GLU A 46 -14.40 -16.83 -6.06
CA GLU A 46 -13.61 -16.93 -4.83
C GLU A 46 -13.77 -18.29 -4.12
N LYS A 47 -14.98 -18.89 -4.16
CA LYS A 47 -15.25 -20.22 -3.62
C LYS A 47 -14.82 -21.38 -4.52
N GLY A 48 -14.40 -21.08 -5.75
CA GLY A 48 -14.03 -22.09 -6.74
C GLY A 48 -15.23 -22.79 -7.41
N ASP A 49 -16.44 -22.30 -7.20
CA ASP A 49 -17.66 -22.78 -7.87
C ASP A 49 -17.70 -22.38 -9.35
N LEU A 50 -17.01 -21.29 -9.72
CA LEU A 50 -16.70 -20.86 -11.07
C LEU A 50 -15.19 -20.71 -11.22
N LYS A 51 -14.61 -21.53 -12.11
CA LYS A 51 -13.18 -21.51 -12.40
C LYS A 51 -12.89 -20.63 -13.62
N PRO A 52 -11.66 -20.13 -13.78
CA PRO A 52 -11.19 -19.51 -15.00
C PRO A 52 -11.52 -20.40 -16.22
N GLY A 53 -12.08 -19.78 -17.27
CA GLY A 53 -12.55 -20.49 -18.46
C GLY A 53 -13.98 -21.04 -18.39
N ASP A 54 -14.58 -21.13 -17.19
CA ASP A 54 -15.96 -21.61 -17.05
C ASP A 54 -16.97 -20.61 -17.61
N LYS A 55 -18.07 -21.13 -18.12
CA LYS A 55 -19.17 -20.30 -18.59
C LYS A 55 -19.93 -19.71 -17.42
N ALA A 56 -20.03 -18.38 -17.36
CA ALA A 56 -20.81 -17.69 -16.36
C ALA A 56 -22.31 -18.07 -16.48
N PRO A 57 -23.09 -18.04 -15.39
CA PRO A 57 -24.50 -18.36 -15.42
C PRO A 57 -25.25 -17.54 -16.48
N SER A 58 -26.20 -18.15 -17.19
CA SER A 58 -26.95 -17.41 -18.22
C SER A 58 -27.75 -16.27 -17.60
N LEU A 59 -27.88 -15.15 -18.34
CA LEU A 59 -28.58 -13.95 -17.87
C LEU A 59 -30.02 -14.28 -17.36
N ARG A 60 -30.72 -15.19 -18.04
CA ARG A 60 -32.07 -15.62 -17.64
C ARG A 60 -32.06 -16.45 -16.36
N LYS A 61 -31.11 -17.38 -16.22
CA LYS A 61 -30.98 -18.22 -15.03
C LYS A 61 -30.68 -17.35 -13.80
N LEU A 62 -29.74 -16.42 -13.93
CA LEU A 62 -29.32 -15.56 -12.83
C LEU A 62 -30.41 -14.53 -12.47
N SER A 63 -31.15 -14.00 -13.48
CA SER A 63 -32.31 -13.13 -13.27
C SER A 63 -33.39 -13.83 -12.42
N ALA A 64 -33.73 -15.08 -12.76
CA ALA A 64 -34.68 -15.88 -12.00
C ALA A 64 -34.19 -16.20 -10.57
N GLN A 65 -32.89 -16.49 -10.41
CA GLN A 65 -32.29 -16.86 -9.12
C GLN A 65 -32.18 -15.68 -8.15
N LEU A 66 -31.82 -14.49 -8.64
CA LEU A 66 -31.57 -13.32 -7.80
C LEU A 66 -32.78 -12.35 -7.75
N GLY A 67 -33.84 -12.61 -8.51
CA GLY A 67 -35.04 -11.76 -8.55
C GLY A 67 -34.78 -10.36 -9.14
N VAL A 68 -33.79 -10.21 -10.03
CA VAL A 68 -33.46 -8.94 -10.68
C VAL A 68 -33.70 -9.00 -12.18
N SER A 69 -33.89 -7.83 -12.81
CA SER A 69 -34.18 -7.77 -14.24
C SER A 69 -33.00 -8.26 -15.09
N ILE A 70 -33.30 -8.81 -16.29
CA ILE A 70 -32.23 -9.22 -17.25
C ILE A 70 -31.33 -8.03 -17.60
N ALA A 71 -31.89 -6.82 -17.74
CA ALA A 71 -31.13 -5.61 -18.00
C ALA A 71 -30.11 -5.32 -16.88
N THR A 72 -30.50 -5.51 -15.62
CA THR A 72 -29.60 -5.36 -14.45
C THR A 72 -28.46 -6.39 -14.49
N ILE A 73 -28.76 -7.67 -14.83
CA ILE A 73 -27.75 -8.71 -14.99
C ILE A 73 -26.80 -8.37 -16.15
N THR A 74 -27.36 -7.93 -17.29
CA THR A 74 -26.55 -7.54 -18.44
C THR A 74 -25.59 -6.41 -18.10
N GLN A 75 -26.08 -5.36 -17.42
CA GLN A 75 -25.24 -4.25 -16.99
C GLN A 75 -24.13 -4.71 -16.01
N SER A 76 -24.48 -5.60 -15.08
CA SER A 76 -23.49 -6.19 -14.18
C SER A 76 -22.41 -7.00 -14.93
N TYR A 77 -22.83 -7.78 -15.94
CA TYR A 77 -21.89 -8.58 -16.74
C TYR A 77 -20.98 -7.72 -17.61
N VAL A 78 -21.50 -6.63 -18.17
CA VAL A 78 -20.69 -5.62 -18.87
C VAL A 78 -19.70 -4.97 -17.91
N ASN A 79 -20.14 -4.61 -16.71
CA ASN A 79 -19.24 -4.06 -15.68
C ASN A 79 -18.16 -5.08 -15.26
N LEU A 80 -18.51 -6.37 -15.12
CA LEU A 80 -17.55 -7.44 -14.83
C LEU A 80 -16.60 -7.70 -16.00
N GLU A 81 -17.06 -7.51 -17.23
CA GLU A 81 -16.20 -7.56 -18.43
C GLU A 81 -15.25 -6.35 -18.46
N ASP A 82 -15.75 -5.16 -18.19
CA ASP A 82 -14.91 -3.96 -18.05
C ASP A 82 -13.89 -4.06 -16.90
N GLN A 83 -14.24 -4.81 -15.85
CA GLN A 83 -13.33 -5.14 -14.75
C GLN A 83 -12.38 -6.28 -15.08
N GLY A 84 -12.56 -6.97 -16.21
CA GLY A 84 -11.75 -8.10 -16.61
C GLY A 84 -12.05 -9.42 -15.89
N VAL A 85 -13.14 -9.48 -15.13
CA VAL A 85 -13.60 -10.70 -14.43
C VAL A 85 -14.27 -11.67 -15.41
N LEU A 86 -15.03 -11.14 -16.36
CA LEU A 86 -15.69 -11.91 -17.41
C LEU A 86 -15.18 -11.49 -18.80
N THR A 87 -15.35 -12.36 -19.77
CA THR A 87 -15.10 -12.09 -21.20
C THR A 87 -16.32 -12.54 -21.99
N ALA A 88 -16.86 -11.66 -22.85
CA ALA A 88 -17.91 -12.04 -23.78
C ALA A 88 -17.33 -12.83 -24.96
N LYS A 89 -17.91 -14.01 -25.24
CA LYS A 89 -17.64 -14.75 -26.49
C LYS A 89 -18.87 -14.58 -27.41
N PRO A 90 -18.69 -14.05 -28.63
CA PRO A 90 -19.81 -13.84 -29.56
C PRO A 90 -20.65 -15.10 -29.69
N GLN A 91 -21.97 -14.96 -29.64
CA GLN A 91 -22.97 -16.03 -29.72
C GLN A 91 -22.91 -17.11 -28.64
N SER A 92 -21.93 -17.08 -27.73
CA SER A 92 -21.73 -18.12 -26.72
C SER A 92 -22.01 -17.63 -25.29
N GLY A 93 -21.95 -16.33 -25.02
CA GLY A 93 -22.21 -15.71 -23.70
C GLY A 93 -20.94 -15.30 -22.98
N PHE A 94 -21.03 -15.11 -21.66
CA PHE A 94 -19.92 -14.67 -20.84
C PHE A 94 -19.21 -15.85 -20.17
N TYR A 95 -17.89 -15.73 -20.06
CA TYR A 95 -17.01 -16.72 -19.46
C TYR A 95 -16.15 -16.04 -18.39
N VAL A 96 -15.85 -16.77 -17.32
CA VAL A 96 -14.86 -16.31 -16.34
C VAL A 96 -13.52 -16.16 -17.07
N ASN A 97 -12.91 -15.01 -16.88
CA ASN A 97 -11.71 -14.67 -17.62
C ASN A 97 -10.56 -15.60 -17.25
N ASP A 98 -9.99 -16.27 -18.24
CA ASP A 98 -8.86 -17.17 -18.05
C ASP A 98 -7.51 -16.43 -18.11
N LEU A 99 -7.51 -15.14 -18.49
CA LEU A 99 -6.29 -14.34 -18.56
C LEU A 99 -5.63 -14.13 -17.19
N ALA A 100 -6.40 -14.21 -16.10
CA ALA A 100 -5.83 -14.19 -14.75
C ALA A 100 -4.99 -15.43 -14.45
N SER A 101 -5.35 -16.60 -15.03
CA SER A 101 -4.55 -17.83 -14.92
C SER A 101 -3.37 -17.87 -15.89
N GLN A 102 -3.36 -16.98 -16.90
CA GLN A 102 -2.25 -16.85 -17.85
C GLN A 102 -1.20 -15.82 -17.39
N ILE A 103 -1.51 -15.01 -16.36
CA ILE A 103 -0.50 -14.16 -15.72
C ILE A 103 0.42 -15.08 -14.94
N GLN A 104 1.62 -15.27 -15.43
CA GLN A 104 2.66 -15.94 -14.67
C GLN A 104 3.03 -15.04 -13.50
N ASP A 105 3.00 -15.58 -12.27
CA ASP A 105 3.51 -14.88 -11.11
C ASP A 105 5.04 -14.73 -11.24
N ILE A 106 5.56 -13.69 -10.60
CA ILE A 106 7.00 -13.42 -10.58
C ILE A 106 7.65 -14.52 -9.73
N ASP A 107 8.69 -15.15 -10.27
CA ASP A 107 9.53 -16.06 -9.52
C ASP A 107 10.39 -15.33 -8.49
N LYS A 108 10.88 -16.08 -7.51
CA LYS A 108 11.90 -15.62 -6.58
C LYS A 108 13.09 -15.06 -7.37
N SER A 109 13.59 -13.89 -6.98
CA SER A 109 14.76 -13.30 -7.62
C SER A 109 15.95 -14.24 -7.53
N PRO A 110 16.76 -14.38 -8.61
CA PRO A 110 17.95 -15.23 -8.54
C PRO A 110 18.90 -14.74 -7.44
N SER A 111 19.48 -15.67 -6.72
CA SER A 111 20.45 -15.39 -5.66
C SER A 111 21.63 -14.59 -6.22
N THR A 112 21.74 -13.34 -5.79
CA THR A 112 22.92 -12.53 -6.05
C THR A 112 23.88 -12.70 -4.87
N PRO A 113 25.19 -12.87 -5.07
CA PRO A 113 26.12 -12.97 -3.96
C PRO A 113 25.94 -11.82 -2.98
N CYS A 114 25.74 -12.15 -1.70
CA CYS A 114 25.51 -11.19 -0.63
C CYS A 114 26.77 -10.34 -0.43
N GLN A 115 26.77 -9.11 -0.90
CA GLN A 115 27.92 -8.19 -0.82
C GLN A 115 27.44 -6.80 -0.44
N ALA A 116 28.08 -6.22 0.59
CA ALA A 116 27.84 -4.84 0.95
C ALA A 116 28.34 -3.88 -0.15
N ARG A 117 27.47 -3.01 -0.64
CA ARG A 117 27.75 -2.10 -1.75
C ARG A 117 27.36 -0.66 -1.42
N ARG A 118 28.09 0.27 -2.04
CA ARG A 118 27.69 1.69 -2.08
C ARG A 118 26.55 1.85 -3.06
N VAL A 119 25.43 2.38 -2.58
CA VAL A 119 24.32 2.79 -3.43
C VAL A 119 24.70 4.05 -4.20
N ARG A 120 24.36 4.15 -5.49
CA ARG A 120 24.53 5.34 -6.31
C ARG A 120 23.31 5.54 -7.20
N PHE A 121 22.60 6.64 -6.96
CA PHE A 121 21.56 7.10 -7.85
C PHE A 121 22.13 8.15 -8.81
N GLY A 122 21.81 8.01 -10.10
CA GLY A 122 22.10 9.01 -11.12
C GLY A 122 20.94 9.95 -11.38
N GLU A 123 20.95 10.64 -12.51
CA GLU A 123 19.91 11.58 -12.97
C GLU A 123 18.53 10.93 -13.15
N LEU A 124 18.48 9.62 -13.40
CA LEU A 124 17.23 8.85 -13.55
C LEU A 124 16.28 9.01 -12.35
N PHE A 125 16.83 9.03 -11.13
CA PHE A 125 16.05 9.22 -9.92
C PHE A 125 15.31 10.57 -9.94
N GLU A 126 16.01 11.65 -10.29
CA GLU A 126 15.42 13.01 -10.34
C GLU A 126 14.37 13.11 -11.45
N GLU A 127 14.59 12.42 -12.57
CA GLU A 127 13.65 12.42 -13.69
C GLU A 127 12.36 11.68 -13.38
N VAL A 128 12.44 10.53 -12.67
CA VAL A 128 11.27 9.81 -12.16
C VAL A 128 10.45 10.71 -11.23
N PHE A 129 11.09 11.44 -10.30
CA PHE A 129 10.40 12.36 -9.41
C PHE A 129 9.76 13.55 -10.15
N ARG A 130 10.46 14.09 -11.15
CA ARG A 130 9.94 15.20 -11.98
C ARG A 130 8.71 14.77 -12.77
N SER A 131 8.74 13.59 -13.39
CA SER A 131 7.63 13.03 -14.15
C SER A 131 6.41 12.73 -13.28
N ALA A 132 6.62 12.23 -12.05
CA ALA A 132 5.55 11.91 -11.11
C ALA A 132 4.72 13.12 -10.66
N ASN A 133 5.29 14.34 -10.72
CA ASN A 133 4.62 15.58 -10.33
C ASN A 133 3.92 16.31 -11.50
N ASN A 134 4.02 15.78 -12.72
CA ASN A 134 3.41 16.39 -13.88
C ASN A 134 1.97 15.86 -14.11
N PRO A 135 0.91 16.70 -13.96
CA PRO A 135 -0.48 16.25 -14.09
C PRO A 135 -0.89 15.86 -15.52
N ARG A 136 -0.06 16.13 -16.51
CA ARG A 136 -0.30 15.77 -17.91
C ARG A 136 0.23 14.36 -18.25
N ILE A 137 0.95 13.74 -17.34
CA ILE A 137 1.60 12.43 -17.53
C ILE A 137 0.76 11.36 -16.81
N ALA A 138 0.50 10.22 -17.46
CA ALA A 138 -0.17 9.09 -16.84
C ALA A 138 0.62 8.62 -15.60
N PRO A 139 0.00 8.47 -14.41
CA PRO A 139 0.69 8.43 -13.12
C PRO A 139 1.18 7.04 -12.71
N PHE A 140 1.66 6.20 -13.65
CA PHE A 140 2.07 4.83 -13.35
C PHE A 140 3.36 4.75 -12.54
N GLY A 141 4.21 5.81 -12.56
CA GLY A 141 5.46 5.89 -11.80
C GLY A 141 5.30 6.26 -10.32
N THR A 142 4.13 6.73 -9.87
CA THR A 142 3.88 7.06 -8.47
C THR A 142 3.62 5.81 -7.62
N SER A 143 3.40 6.00 -6.32
CA SER A 143 2.93 4.94 -5.42
C SER A 143 1.85 5.45 -4.46
N ASN A 144 1.15 6.50 -4.87
CA ASN A 144 0.06 7.08 -4.09
C ASN A 144 -1.28 6.70 -4.73
N PRO A 145 -2.29 6.33 -3.94
CA PRO A 145 -3.66 6.29 -4.41
C PRO A 145 -4.12 7.67 -4.88
N SER A 146 -4.97 7.70 -5.91
CA SER A 146 -5.57 8.94 -6.42
C SER A 146 -6.38 9.66 -5.35
N MET A 147 -6.44 10.99 -5.45
CA MET A 147 -7.31 11.82 -4.61
C MET A 147 -8.79 11.50 -4.80
N ASP A 148 -9.19 10.86 -5.90
CA ASP A 148 -10.56 10.40 -6.13
C ASP A 148 -11.03 9.38 -5.08
N PHE A 149 -10.10 8.61 -4.52
CA PHE A 149 -10.39 7.65 -3.46
C PHE A 149 -10.24 8.22 -2.05
N MET A 150 -9.74 9.45 -1.90
CA MET A 150 -9.45 10.05 -0.59
C MET A 150 -10.64 10.86 -0.04
N PRO A 151 -10.81 10.95 1.29
CA PRO A 151 -11.93 11.61 1.93
C PRO A 151 -11.73 13.14 2.00
N VAL A 152 -11.37 13.78 0.86
CA VAL A 152 -10.94 15.18 0.79
C VAL A 152 -11.94 16.14 1.46
N LYS A 153 -13.25 16.01 1.15
CA LYS A 153 -14.29 16.89 1.71
C LYS A 153 -14.39 16.79 3.24
N SER A 154 -14.33 15.57 3.77
CA SER A 154 -14.44 15.34 5.21
C SER A 154 -13.20 15.81 5.96
N LEU A 155 -12.02 15.58 5.40
CA LEU A 155 -10.75 16.03 5.98
C LEU A 155 -10.64 17.56 5.95
N THR A 156 -11.06 18.21 4.85
CA THR A 156 -11.14 19.68 4.76
C THR A 156 -12.07 20.24 5.84
N ARG A 157 -13.21 19.60 6.10
CA ARG A 157 -14.13 20.01 7.17
C ARG A 157 -13.48 19.90 8.55
N ALA A 158 -12.78 18.78 8.83
CA ALA A 158 -12.05 18.61 10.08
C ALA A 158 -10.98 19.69 10.26
N THR A 159 -10.21 20.00 9.23
CA THR A 159 -9.19 21.06 9.25
C THR A 159 -9.79 22.42 9.57
N ARG A 160 -10.90 22.80 8.89
CA ARG A 160 -11.60 24.06 9.15
C ARG A 160 -12.13 24.12 10.58
N SER A 161 -12.69 23.01 11.09
CA SER A 161 -13.17 22.91 12.48
C SER A 161 -12.05 23.17 13.49
N ILE A 162 -10.86 22.62 13.27
CA ILE A 162 -9.69 22.83 14.14
C ILE A 162 -9.27 24.29 14.15
N ILE A 163 -9.15 24.91 12.97
CA ILE A 163 -8.76 26.32 12.87
C ILE A 163 -9.77 27.21 13.63
N SER A 164 -11.07 26.93 13.50
CA SER A 164 -12.11 27.70 14.16
C SER A 164 -12.16 27.51 15.67
N ARG A 165 -12.04 26.24 16.14
CA ARG A 165 -12.18 25.91 17.58
C ARG A 165 -10.92 26.14 18.40
N TYR A 166 -9.75 25.97 17.76
CA TYR A 166 -8.45 26.02 18.44
C TYR A 166 -7.44 26.86 17.64
N PRO A 167 -7.75 28.15 17.35
CA PRO A 167 -6.92 28.96 16.45
C PRO A 167 -5.47 29.08 16.93
N GLN A 168 -5.26 29.38 18.19
CA GLN A 168 -3.91 29.50 18.76
C GLN A 168 -3.15 28.17 18.72
N LYS A 169 -3.77 27.08 19.23
CA LYS A 169 -3.13 25.75 19.26
C LYS A 169 -2.77 25.26 17.84
N SER A 170 -3.55 25.62 16.83
CA SER A 170 -3.29 25.24 15.44
C SER A 170 -2.09 25.95 14.82
N MET A 171 -1.71 27.11 15.37
CA MET A 171 -0.60 27.94 14.88
C MET A 171 0.67 27.80 15.73
N ASP A 172 0.57 27.23 16.94
CA ASP A 172 1.70 27.04 17.84
C ASP A 172 2.43 25.72 17.57
N TYR A 173 3.64 25.58 18.10
CA TYR A 173 4.41 24.34 18.01
C TYR A 173 3.81 23.21 18.84
N LEU A 174 3.61 22.06 18.24
CA LEU A 174 3.43 20.78 18.92
C LEU A 174 4.77 20.02 18.91
N PHE A 175 5.58 20.27 19.91
CA PHE A 175 6.88 19.60 20.04
C PHE A 175 6.74 18.07 20.18
N PRO A 176 7.79 17.30 19.83
CA PRO A 176 7.78 15.87 20.02
C PRO A 176 7.49 15.48 21.49
N PRO A 177 6.70 14.43 21.72
CA PRO A 177 6.30 13.41 20.77
C PRO A 177 5.07 13.75 19.90
N GLY A 178 4.51 14.96 19.95
CA GLY A 178 3.36 15.40 19.17
C GLY A 178 2.02 15.27 19.89
N ASP A 179 0.91 15.53 19.20
CA ASP A 179 -0.42 15.60 19.76
C ASP A 179 -0.83 14.29 20.46
N ARG A 180 -1.26 14.40 21.71
CA ARG A 180 -1.59 13.25 22.55
C ARG A 180 -2.79 12.48 22.00
N LYS A 181 -3.84 13.20 21.61
CA LYS A 181 -5.07 12.58 21.07
C LYS A 181 -4.76 11.78 19.81
N LEU A 182 -3.93 12.31 18.90
CA LEU A 182 -3.51 11.60 17.70
C LEU A 182 -2.73 10.32 18.04
N ARG A 183 -1.80 10.38 19.01
CA ARG A 183 -1.03 9.21 19.45
C ARG A 183 -1.92 8.14 20.10
N GLU A 184 -2.93 8.54 20.86
CA GLU A 184 -3.94 7.64 21.43
C GLU A 184 -4.73 6.92 20.33
N GLN A 185 -5.14 7.65 19.28
CA GLN A 185 -5.85 7.07 18.14
C GLN A 185 -4.97 6.11 17.33
N ILE A 186 -3.69 6.42 17.16
CA ILE A 186 -2.74 5.52 16.50
C ILE A 186 -2.55 4.23 17.35
N ALA A 187 -2.41 4.37 18.68
CA ALA A 187 -2.30 3.21 19.56
C ALA A 187 -3.53 2.30 19.51
N GLU A 188 -4.73 2.88 19.37
CA GLU A 188 -5.98 2.13 19.16
C GLU A 188 -5.99 1.35 17.85
N GLN A 189 -5.48 1.93 16.75
CA GLN A 189 -5.34 1.20 15.47
C GLN A 189 -4.40 -0.01 15.60
N TYR A 190 -3.28 0.13 16.30
CA TYR A 190 -2.39 -1.02 16.58
C TYR A 190 -3.09 -2.09 17.45
N ALA A 191 -3.93 -1.68 18.40
CA ALA A 191 -4.71 -2.62 19.20
C ALA A 191 -5.69 -3.45 18.35
N GLN A 192 -6.30 -2.85 17.32
CA GLN A 192 -7.15 -3.57 16.35
C GLN A 192 -6.36 -4.62 15.54
N ALA A 193 -5.07 -4.39 15.32
CA ALA A 193 -4.15 -5.36 14.74
C ALA A 193 -3.49 -6.27 15.79
N HIS A 194 -4.12 -6.43 16.97
CA HIS A 194 -3.61 -7.24 18.09
C HIS A 194 -2.20 -6.87 18.58
N THR A 195 -1.82 -5.61 18.45
CA THR A 195 -0.51 -5.09 18.86
C THR A 195 -0.69 -4.08 19.98
N ARG A 196 -0.14 -4.37 21.16
CA ARG A 196 -0.24 -3.48 22.33
C ARG A 196 0.86 -2.44 22.30
N ILE A 197 0.52 -1.20 21.96
CA ILE A 197 1.42 -0.05 21.94
C ILE A 197 0.84 1.05 22.85
N SER A 198 1.68 1.64 23.70
CA SER A 198 1.30 2.83 24.46
C SER A 198 1.38 4.07 23.58
N ALA A 199 0.43 4.99 23.74
CA ALA A 199 0.53 6.31 23.12
C ALA A 199 1.84 7.06 23.49
N ASN A 200 2.46 6.72 24.62
CA ASN A 200 3.74 7.29 25.02
C ASN A 200 4.93 6.77 24.23
N ASP A 201 4.82 5.61 23.59
CA ASP A 201 5.87 5.04 22.75
C ASP A 201 5.89 5.63 21.35
N ILE A 202 4.80 6.29 20.94
CA ILE A 202 4.62 6.87 19.62
C ILE A 202 5.23 8.26 19.55
N ILE A 203 5.99 8.53 18.49
CA ILE A 203 6.54 9.85 18.16
C ILE A 203 6.01 10.24 16.78
N ILE A 204 5.30 11.37 16.70
CA ILE A 204 4.79 11.90 15.42
C ILE A 204 5.93 12.47 14.60
N THR A 205 5.93 12.19 13.31
CA THR A 205 6.95 12.61 12.34
C THR A 205 6.30 13.28 11.11
N SER A 206 7.12 13.97 10.32
CA SER A 206 6.70 14.60 9.05
C SER A 206 6.60 13.56 7.91
N GLY A 207 5.77 12.54 8.12
CA GLY A 207 5.60 11.37 7.28
C GLY A 207 6.61 10.26 7.58
N ALA A 208 6.40 9.10 6.94
CA ALA A 208 7.26 7.91 7.12
C ALA A 208 8.70 8.15 6.65
N THR A 209 8.91 9.02 5.64
CA THR A 209 10.26 9.36 5.16
C THR A 209 11.14 9.93 6.27
N GLU A 210 10.60 10.82 7.11
CA GLU A 210 11.32 11.32 8.27
C GLU A 210 11.51 10.22 9.32
N ALA A 211 10.48 9.41 9.59
CA ALA A 211 10.57 8.30 10.53
C ALA A 211 11.70 7.32 10.16
N LEU A 212 11.74 6.87 8.92
CA LEU A 212 12.77 5.96 8.40
C LEU A 212 14.17 6.60 8.42
N SER A 213 14.28 7.86 7.96
CA SER A 213 15.55 8.58 7.91
C SER A 213 16.16 8.78 9.30
N ILE A 214 15.35 9.17 10.29
CA ILE A 214 15.83 9.33 11.68
C ILE A 214 16.09 7.95 12.29
N SER A 215 15.29 6.92 12.00
CA SER A 215 15.53 5.55 12.47
C SER A 215 16.90 5.03 12.02
N LEU A 216 17.22 5.16 10.73
CA LEU A 216 18.54 4.79 10.19
C LEU A 216 19.68 5.51 10.94
N ARG A 217 19.60 6.84 11.10
CA ARG A 217 20.62 7.62 11.86
C ARG A 217 20.68 7.27 13.34
N THR A 218 19.59 6.78 13.89
CA THR A 218 19.53 6.39 15.29
C THR A 218 20.32 5.10 15.54
N VAL A 219 20.28 4.15 14.62
CA VAL A 219 20.86 2.84 14.80
C VAL A 219 22.22 2.66 14.09
N ALA A 220 22.51 3.47 13.07
CA ALA A 220 23.69 3.32 12.22
C ALA A 220 24.37 4.67 11.95
N LYS A 221 25.61 4.61 11.44
CA LYS A 221 26.47 5.74 11.05
C LYS A 221 27.08 5.51 9.67
N ARG A 222 27.76 6.50 9.15
CA ARG A 222 28.48 6.41 7.87
C ARG A 222 29.44 5.21 7.86
N GLY A 223 29.36 4.42 6.79
CA GLY A 223 30.16 3.22 6.58
C GLY A 223 29.55 1.93 7.12
N ASP A 224 28.52 2.01 7.98
CA ASP A 224 27.80 0.83 8.48
C ASP A 224 27.00 0.15 7.37
N ILE A 225 26.81 -1.17 7.48
CA ILE A 225 26.07 -1.99 6.54
C ILE A 225 24.63 -2.13 7.01
N ILE A 226 23.69 -1.88 6.10
CA ILE A 226 22.25 -2.04 6.30
C ILE A 226 21.77 -3.17 5.39
N ALA A 227 21.18 -4.21 5.97
CA ALA A 227 20.49 -5.25 5.19
C ALA A 227 19.11 -4.74 4.76
N VAL A 228 18.78 -4.95 3.48
CA VAL A 228 17.51 -4.52 2.88
C VAL A 228 16.95 -5.64 2.01
N GLU A 229 15.63 -5.64 1.81
CA GLU A 229 14.95 -6.52 0.85
C GLU A 229 15.48 -6.29 -0.58
N SER A 230 15.40 -7.29 -1.44
CA SER A 230 15.72 -7.19 -2.87
C SER A 230 14.59 -7.80 -3.72
N PRO A 231 13.80 -6.99 -4.43
CA PRO A 231 13.88 -5.51 -4.54
C PRO A 231 13.36 -4.78 -3.29
N THR A 232 13.87 -3.57 -3.04
CA THR A 232 13.41 -2.69 -1.95
C THR A 232 12.97 -1.32 -2.44
N TYR A 233 12.20 -0.59 -1.61
CA TYR A 233 11.73 0.76 -1.95
C TYR A 233 12.91 1.72 -2.16
N PHE A 234 13.01 2.29 -3.35
CA PHE A 234 14.17 3.07 -3.80
C PHE A 234 14.50 4.29 -2.92
N LEU A 235 13.52 4.91 -2.20
CA LEU A 235 13.85 5.98 -1.25
C LEU A 235 14.65 5.49 -0.05
N VAL A 236 14.50 4.24 0.37
CA VAL A 236 15.34 3.62 1.40
C VAL A 236 16.78 3.58 0.94
N LEU A 237 17.03 3.10 -0.28
CA LEU A 237 18.36 3.08 -0.89
C LEU A 237 18.94 4.51 -1.02
N ARG A 238 18.10 5.49 -1.39
CA ARG A 238 18.52 6.90 -1.46
C ARG A 238 18.93 7.45 -0.08
N MET A 239 18.22 7.07 0.99
CA MET A 239 18.59 7.46 2.36
C MET A 239 19.94 6.85 2.75
N ILE A 240 20.16 5.56 2.47
CA ILE A 240 21.41 4.85 2.72
C ILE A 240 22.58 5.54 1.98
N GLU A 241 22.39 5.88 0.69
CA GLU A 241 23.36 6.63 -0.11
C GLU A 241 23.72 7.98 0.52
N GLN A 242 22.69 8.80 0.83
CA GLN A 242 22.89 10.14 1.37
C GLN A 242 23.56 10.15 2.77
N MET A 243 23.37 9.07 3.53
CA MET A 243 24.01 8.89 4.83
C MET A 243 25.42 8.29 4.72
N GLY A 244 25.83 7.89 3.51
CA GLY A 244 27.12 7.25 3.26
C GLY A 244 27.25 5.87 3.89
N MET A 245 26.14 5.19 4.11
CA MET A 245 26.06 3.80 4.56
C MET A 245 26.20 2.86 3.36
N LEU A 246 26.34 1.58 3.62
CA LEU A 246 26.38 0.52 2.62
C LEU A 246 25.08 -0.28 2.68
N ALA A 247 24.59 -0.76 1.53
CA ALA A 247 23.47 -1.69 1.48
C ALA A 247 23.97 -3.10 1.16
N VAL A 248 23.40 -4.09 1.84
CA VAL A 248 23.44 -5.49 1.42
C VAL A 248 22.02 -5.93 1.12
N GLU A 249 21.82 -6.45 -0.08
CA GLU A 249 20.52 -6.90 -0.56
C GLU A 249 20.32 -8.36 -0.16
N ILE A 250 19.23 -8.62 0.53
CA ILE A 250 18.81 -9.97 0.94
C ILE A 250 17.69 -10.42 0.00
N GLU A 251 17.82 -11.61 -0.51
CA GLU A 251 16.84 -12.23 -1.39
C GLU A 251 15.44 -12.15 -0.78
N THR A 252 14.45 -11.83 -1.61
CA THR A 252 13.07 -11.61 -1.16
C THR A 252 12.10 -12.36 -2.06
N ASP A 253 11.34 -13.25 -1.46
CA ASP A 253 10.31 -14.01 -2.15
C ASP A 253 9.06 -13.15 -2.36
N PRO A 254 8.46 -13.16 -3.56
CA PRO A 254 7.28 -12.35 -3.86
C PRO A 254 6.03 -12.66 -3.01
N VAL A 255 5.99 -13.83 -2.38
CA VAL A 255 4.87 -14.29 -1.55
C VAL A 255 5.21 -14.21 -0.07
N THR A 256 6.34 -14.79 0.34
CA THR A 256 6.71 -14.95 1.75
C THR A 256 7.62 -13.83 2.28
N GLY A 257 8.08 -12.93 1.42
CA GLY A 257 8.91 -11.79 1.82
C GLY A 257 10.39 -12.15 1.99
N LEU A 258 11.08 -11.45 2.89
CA LEU A 258 12.52 -11.55 3.13
C LEU A 258 12.95 -13.00 3.45
N ASP A 259 13.98 -13.49 2.78
CA ASP A 259 14.58 -14.80 3.03
C ASP A 259 15.43 -14.76 4.31
N LEU A 260 15.00 -15.51 5.34
CA LEU A 260 15.66 -15.49 6.65
C LEU A 260 16.93 -16.32 6.67
N ASP A 261 17.03 -17.36 5.87
CA ASP A 261 18.25 -18.18 5.76
C ASP A 261 19.37 -17.36 5.10
N ALA A 262 19.03 -16.63 4.02
CA ALA A 262 19.96 -15.70 3.36
C ALA A 262 20.36 -14.54 4.29
N LEU A 263 19.45 -14.06 5.14
CA LEU A 263 19.74 -13.02 6.12
C LEU A 263 20.69 -13.55 7.21
N GLU A 264 20.51 -14.77 7.69
CA GLU A 264 21.36 -15.39 8.70
C GLU A 264 22.77 -15.62 8.16
N GLU A 265 22.92 -16.13 6.93
CA GLU A 265 24.20 -16.24 6.24
C GLU A 265 24.90 -14.87 6.10
N ALA A 266 24.14 -13.82 5.80
CA ALA A 266 24.68 -12.47 5.72
C ALA A 266 25.19 -11.96 7.08
N PHE A 267 24.55 -12.28 8.20
CA PHE A 267 25.03 -11.95 9.54
C PHE A 267 26.33 -12.67 9.91
N ASP A 268 26.51 -13.90 9.44
CA ASP A 268 27.71 -14.68 9.72
C ASP A 268 28.93 -14.21 8.92
N THR A 269 28.70 -13.52 7.78
CA THR A 269 29.74 -13.08 6.86
C THR A 269 30.05 -11.59 6.91
N MET A 270 29.14 -10.76 7.47
CA MET A 270 29.24 -9.30 7.46
C MET A 270 28.79 -8.68 8.78
N ASP A 271 29.41 -7.56 9.17
CA ASP A 271 29.00 -6.76 10.33
C ASP A 271 27.78 -5.88 9.98
N ILE A 272 26.60 -6.51 9.88
CA ILE A 272 25.34 -5.82 9.58
C ILE A 272 24.87 -5.07 10.82
N ARG A 273 24.67 -3.78 10.66
CA ARG A 273 24.31 -2.88 11.77
C ARG A 273 22.82 -2.76 12.03
N ALA A 274 22.01 -2.92 10.98
CA ALA A 274 20.54 -2.90 11.07
C ALA A 274 19.93 -3.62 9.86
N VAL A 275 18.70 -4.11 10.03
CA VAL A 275 17.85 -4.59 8.93
C VAL A 275 16.75 -3.57 8.69
N LEU A 276 16.44 -3.27 7.42
CA LEU A 276 15.27 -2.48 7.03
C LEU A 276 14.41 -3.28 6.07
N ALA A 277 13.18 -3.57 6.47
CA ALA A 277 12.25 -4.40 5.72
C ALA A 277 10.80 -3.91 5.85
N SER A 278 9.93 -4.38 4.94
CA SER A 278 8.50 -4.09 4.89
C SER A 278 7.66 -5.36 5.03
N PRO A 279 7.65 -6.04 6.21
CA PRO A 279 7.06 -7.36 6.37
C PRO A 279 5.54 -7.41 6.24
N SER A 280 4.84 -6.28 6.45
CA SER A 280 3.37 -6.24 6.38
C SER A 280 2.87 -6.27 4.93
N ILE A 281 3.25 -5.26 4.15
CA ILE A 281 3.00 -5.19 2.69
C ILE A 281 4.21 -4.50 2.07
N SER A 282 4.96 -5.21 1.26
CA SER A 282 6.20 -4.71 0.69
C SER A 282 5.99 -3.79 -0.53
N ASN A 283 6.97 -2.97 -0.85
CA ASN A 283 7.05 -2.17 -2.05
C ASN A 283 8.42 -2.40 -2.72
N PRO A 284 8.48 -3.00 -3.93
CA PRO A 284 7.44 -2.99 -4.97
C PRO A 284 6.59 -4.26 -5.10
N LEU A 285 6.91 -5.37 -4.42
CA LEU A 285 6.32 -6.68 -4.68
C LEU A 285 4.86 -6.79 -4.23
N GLY A 286 4.48 -6.09 -3.15
CA GLY A 286 3.19 -6.27 -2.49
C GLY A 286 3.11 -7.57 -1.70
N SER A 287 4.23 -8.23 -1.43
CA SER A 287 4.30 -9.45 -0.60
C SER A 287 3.88 -9.17 0.83
N GLN A 288 3.33 -10.17 1.48
CA GLN A 288 2.98 -10.15 2.90
C GLN A 288 3.67 -11.33 3.59
N MET A 289 4.66 -11.04 4.44
CA MET A 289 5.32 -12.06 5.22
C MET A 289 4.33 -12.76 6.16
N PRO A 290 4.28 -14.12 6.21
CA PRO A 290 3.47 -14.86 7.15
C PRO A 290 3.80 -14.52 8.61
N GLU A 291 2.82 -14.68 9.51
CA GLU A 291 2.98 -14.28 10.92
C GLU A 291 4.07 -15.09 11.67
N ASP A 292 4.22 -16.37 11.35
CA ASP A 292 5.28 -17.24 11.87
C ASP A 292 6.66 -16.76 11.41
N ARG A 293 6.83 -16.42 10.14
CA ARG A 293 8.09 -15.90 9.59
C ARG A 293 8.42 -14.51 10.16
N LYS A 294 7.41 -13.63 10.39
CA LYS A 294 7.65 -12.36 11.10
C LYS A 294 8.17 -12.56 12.53
N ARG A 295 7.61 -13.54 13.23
CA ARG A 295 8.07 -13.89 14.59
C ARG A 295 9.50 -14.41 14.55
N GLU A 296 9.81 -15.26 13.59
CA GLU A 296 11.15 -15.79 13.36
C GLU A 296 12.15 -14.66 13.05
N LEU A 297 11.81 -13.73 12.14
CA LEU A 297 12.61 -12.54 11.86
C LEU A 297 12.90 -11.75 13.15
N VAL A 298 11.88 -11.46 13.96
CA VAL A 298 12.05 -10.67 15.18
C VAL A 298 12.90 -11.41 16.22
N ASN A 299 12.76 -12.75 16.33
CA ASN A 299 13.59 -13.58 17.20
C ASN A 299 15.05 -13.55 16.75
N LEU A 300 15.33 -13.70 15.45
CA LEU A 300 16.65 -13.62 14.88
C LEU A 300 17.31 -12.26 15.19
N MET A 301 16.54 -11.16 15.07
CA MET A 301 17.01 -9.82 15.46
C MET A 301 17.36 -9.74 16.95
N ALA A 302 16.55 -10.38 17.80
CA ALA A 302 16.78 -10.42 19.25
C ALA A 302 18.03 -11.22 19.63
N GLU A 303 18.26 -12.37 19.00
CA GLU A 303 19.41 -13.24 19.22
C GLU A 303 20.72 -12.57 18.83
N ARG A 304 20.72 -11.82 17.73
CA ARG A 304 21.89 -11.08 17.21
C ARG A 304 22.04 -9.66 17.80
N ASP A 305 21.07 -9.21 18.64
CA ASP A 305 20.98 -7.83 19.15
C ASP A 305 21.04 -6.74 18.05
N ILE A 306 20.45 -7.03 16.89
CA ILE A 306 20.41 -6.15 15.71
C ILE A 306 19.04 -5.47 15.60
N PRO A 307 18.96 -4.13 15.42
CA PRO A 307 17.69 -3.45 15.24
C PRO A 307 17.04 -3.75 13.88
N LEU A 308 15.71 -3.93 13.89
CA LEU A 308 14.86 -3.95 12.73
C LEU A 308 14.18 -2.59 12.54
N ILE A 309 14.36 -1.97 11.40
CA ILE A 309 13.55 -0.82 10.97
C ILE A 309 12.43 -1.38 10.09
N GLU A 310 11.20 -1.31 10.59
CA GLU A 310 10.02 -1.78 9.90
C GLU A 310 9.36 -0.62 9.15
N ASP A 311 9.24 -0.72 7.81
CA ASP A 311 8.42 0.18 6.99
C ASP A 311 7.00 -0.40 6.86
N ASP A 312 6.08 0.09 7.69
CA ASP A 312 4.68 -0.36 7.73
C ASP A 312 3.71 0.67 7.10
N VAL A 313 4.15 1.34 6.04
CA VAL A 313 3.34 2.39 5.38
C VAL A 313 2.12 1.83 4.66
N TYR A 314 2.18 0.60 4.18
CA TYR A 314 1.09 -0.06 3.47
C TYR A 314 0.28 -1.04 4.32
N GLY A 315 0.66 -1.33 5.56
CA GLY A 315 0.02 -2.33 6.41
C GLY A 315 -1.49 -2.14 6.59
N SER A 316 -1.99 -0.89 6.56
CA SER A 316 -3.44 -0.60 6.60
C SER A 316 -4.17 -0.81 5.26
N LEU A 317 -3.46 -1.02 4.14
CA LEU A 317 -4.03 -1.24 2.80
C LEU A 317 -3.99 -2.71 2.36
N TYR A 318 -4.17 -3.62 3.29
CA TYR A 318 -4.24 -5.06 3.02
C TYR A 318 -5.53 -5.45 2.29
N PHE A 319 -5.48 -6.56 1.53
CA PHE A 319 -6.62 -7.09 0.75
C PHE A 319 -7.30 -8.31 1.39
N GLY A 320 -6.69 -8.90 2.41
CA GLY A 320 -7.26 -10.01 3.17
C GLY A 320 -8.39 -9.60 4.12
N ASP A 321 -8.94 -10.57 4.85
CA ASP A 321 -10.04 -10.35 5.79
C ASP A 321 -9.59 -9.71 7.11
N LYS A 322 -8.32 -9.87 7.45
CA LYS A 322 -7.74 -9.40 8.73
C LYS A 322 -6.51 -8.52 8.47
N PRO A 323 -6.31 -7.47 9.30
CA PRO A 323 -5.09 -6.68 9.22
C PRO A 323 -3.86 -7.55 9.52
N PRO A 324 -2.78 -7.42 8.72
CA PRO A 324 -1.52 -8.07 9.05
C PRO A 324 -0.97 -7.50 10.36
N ARG A 325 -0.48 -8.37 11.23
CA ARG A 325 0.25 -7.89 12.41
C ARG A 325 1.60 -7.35 11.99
N PRO A 326 1.99 -6.15 12.43
CA PRO A 326 3.34 -5.66 12.18
C PRO A 326 4.39 -6.50 12.93
N ALA A 327 5.63 -6.51 12.45
CA ALA A 327 6.74 -7.20 13.13
C ALA A 327 6.93 -6.68 14.57
N LYS A 328 6.64 -5.41 14.80
CA LYS A 328 6.60 -4.79 16.14
C LYS A 328 5.75 -5.55 17.15
N SER A 329 4.72 -6.27 16.73
CA SER A 329 3.84 -7.04 17.64
C SER A 329 4.54 -8.21 18.33
N TYR A 330 5.65 -8.68 17.79
CA TYR A 330 6.45 -9.80 18.31
C TYR A 330 7.71 -9.34 19.06
N ASP A 331 7.95 -8.02 19.11
CA ASP A 331 9.17 -7.42 19.67
C ASP A 331 9.13 -7.31 21.19
N LEU A 332 9.66 -8.31 21.87
CA LEU A 332 9.79 -8.32 23.33
C LEU A 332 11.04 -7.55 23.83
N ASN A 333 12.03 -7.35 22.96
CA ASN A 333 13.32 -6.75 23.31
C ASN A 333 13.44 -5.26 22.98
N ASN A 334 12.33 -4.65 22.47
CA ASN A 334 12.29 -3.25 22.04
C ASN A 334 13.33 -2.89 20.96
N LEU A 335 13.63 -3.83 20.05
CA LEU A 335 14.58 -3.70 18.96
C LEU A 335 13.96 -3.18 17.66
N VAL A 336 12.63 -3.33 17.50
CA VAL A 336 11.93 -2.93 16.27
C VAL A 336 11.57 -1.45 16.34
N LEU A 337 12.03 -0.67 15.34
CA LEU A 337 11.61 0.71 15.07
C LEU A 337 10.54 0.65 13.98
N SER A 338 9.26 0.63 14.35
CA SER A 338 8.15 0.53 13.40
C SER A 338 7.74 1.93 12.92
N CYS A 339 7.84 2.16 11.61
CA CYS A 339 7.60 3.45 10.93
C CYS A 339 6.36 3.36 10.06
N SER A 340 5.43 4.33 10.18
CA SER A 340 4.23 4.37 9.35
C SER A 340 3.74 5.81 9.10
N SER A 341 2.66 5.98 8.31
CA SER A 341 2.09 7.29 8.02
C SER A 341 0.65 7.22 7.50
N PHE A 342 -0.05 8.35 7.54
CA PHE A 342 -1.34 8.54 6.87
C PHE A 342 -1.22 8.86 5.38
N SER A 343 -0.01 8.86 4.80
CA SER A 343 0.21 9.28 3.41
C SER A 343 -0.48 8.40 2.38
N LYS A 344 -0.58 7.09 2.63
CA LYS A 344 -1.18 6.14 1.68
C LYS A 344 -2.68 5.92 1.94
N THR A 345 -3.15 6.30 3.12
CA THR A 345 -4.51 6.00 3.58
C THR A 345 -5.42 7.22 3.66
N LEU A 346 -4.88 8.44 3.75
CA LEU A 346 -5.68 9.66 3.90
C LEU A 346 -5.19 10.82 3.03
N ALA A 347 -4.00 11.35 3.36
CA ALA A 347 -3.57 12.63 2.82
C ALA A 347 -2.04 12.74 2.77
N PRO A 348 -1.43 12.41 1.64
CA PRO A 348 0.02 12.54 1.48
C PRO A 348 0.51 13.97 1.74
N GLY A 349 -0.28 15.00 1.37
CA GLY A 349 0.05 16.41 1.56
C GLY A 349 0.04 16.88 3.02
N HIS A 350 -0.63 16.20 3.94
CA HIS A 350 -0.58 16.54 5.37
C HIS A 350 0.76 16.25 6.02
N ARG A 351 1.58 15.38 5.43
CA ARG A 351 2.91 15.04 5.94
C ARG A 351 2.90 14.62 7.43
N VAL A 352 2.02 13.69 7.80
CA VAL A 352 1.97 13.12 9.15
C VAL A 352 2.24 11.62 9.11
N GLY A 353 3.25 11.20 9.86
CA GLY A 353 3.63 9.82 10.12
C GLY A 353 4.02 9.65 11.58
N TRP A 354 4.53 8.49 11.92
CA TRP A 354 5.00 8.19 13.27
C TRP A 354 6.05 7.09 13.27
N VAL A 355 6.71 6.98 14.41
CA VAL A 355 7.58 5.87 14.75
C VAL A 355 7.28 5.36 16.15
N ILE A 356 7.41 4.05 16.33
CA ILE A 356 7.47 3.38 17.63
C ILE A 356 8.91 2.89 17.75
N ALA A 357 9.75 3.67 18.45
CA ALA A 357 11.20 3.51 18.39
C ALA A 357 11.80 2.57 19.47
N GLY A 358 10.98 1.90 20.26
CA GLY A 358 11.42 0.95 21.28
C GLY A 358 12.51 1.53 22.20
N ARG A 359 13.57 0.77 22.46
CA ARG A 359 14.72 1.20 23.28
C ARG A 359 15.49 2.39 22.71
N TYR A 360 15.31 2.72 21.45
CA TYR A 360 15.98 3.82 20.75
C TYR A 360 15.26 5.16 20.88
N ARG A 361 14.10 5.21 21.57
CA ARG A 361 13.23 6.37 21.68
C ARG A 361 13.95 7.67 22.09
N LYS A 362 14.83 7.60 23.10
CA LYS A 362 15.58 8.78 23.58
C LYS A 362 16.47 9.37 22.49
N LYS A 363 17.24 8.54 21.80
CA LYS A 363 18.15 8.95 20.73
C LYS A 363 17.39 9.44 19.49
N PHE A 364 16.28 8.79 19.16
CA PHE A 364 15.40 9.24 18.08
C PHE A 364 14.85 10.65 18.34
N LEU A 365 14.36 10.92 19.56
CA LEU A 365 13.86 12.25 19.95
C LEU A 365 14.94 13.33 19.84
N GLN A 366 16.18 13.06 20.22
CA GLN A 366 17.31 13.98 20.07
C GLN A 366 17.55 14.36 18.61
N TYR A 367 17.56 13.36 17.71
CA TYR A 367 17.68 13.62 16.27
C TYR A 367 16.49 14.41 15.72
N LYS A 368 15.26 14.04 16.09
CA LYS A 368 14.07 14.75 15.63
C LYS A 368 14.07 16.22 16.06
N GLN A 369 14.41 16.49 17.31
CA GLN A 369 14.51 17.87 17.83
C GLN A 369 15.56 18.69 17.07
N ALA A 370 16.72 18.10 16.77
CA ALA A 370 17.78 18.78 16.04
C ALA A 370 17.48 19.02 14.55
N TRP A 371 16.67 18.16 13.92
CA TRP A 371 16.50 18.17 12.47
C TRP A 371 15.23 18.85 11.97
N SER A 372 14.13 18.70 12.69
CA SER A 372 12.81 19.19 12.26
C SER A 372 12.01 19.87 13.36
N SER A 373 12.53 19.91 14.59
CA SER A 373 11.91 20.48 15.78
C SER A 373 10.49 19.95 16.07
N ALA A 374 9.54 20.19 15.18
CA ALA A 374 8.14 19.78 15.33
C ALA A 374 7.53 19.36 13.99
N THR A 375 6.43 18.64 14.03
CA THR A 375 5.56 18.35 12.88
C THR A 375 4.37 19.30 12.91
N SER A 376 3.83 19.68 11.74
CA SER A 376 2.73 20.62 11.60
C SER A 376 1.58 20.36 12.58
N SER A 377 1.29 21.34 13.43
CA SER A 377 0.29 21.26 14.50
C SER A 377 -1.12 21.11 13.95
N ILE A 378 -1.47 21.96 12.97
CA ILE A 378 -2.79 21.94 12.34
C ILE A 378 -3.10 20.58 11.73
N ASN A 379 -2.12 19.93 11.08
CA ASN A 379 -2.31 18.65 10.43
C ASN A 379 -2.48 17.50 11.44
N GLN A 380 -1.72 17.54 12.54
CA GLN A 380 -1.89 16.58 13.64
C GLN A 380 -3.28 16.69 14.27
N LEU A 381 -3.73 17.91 14.58
CA LEU A 381 -5.03 18.15 15.20
C LEU A 381 -6.19 17.77 14.27
N ALA A 382 -6.09 18.10 12.98
CA ALA A 382 -7.11 17.75 11.98
C ALA A 382 -7.24 16.24 11.80
N LEU A 383 -6.10 15.52 11.78
CA LEU A 383 -6.11 14.05 11.69
C LEU A 383 -6.65 13.42 12.97
N ALA A 384 -6.27 13.94 14.16
CA ALA A 384 -6.83 13.46 15.43
C ALA A 384 -8.35 13.60 15.49
N GLU A 385 -8.89 14.72 15.00
CA GLU A 385 -10.34 14.96 14.93
C GLU A 385 -11.00 14.02 13.92
N PHE A 386 -10.41 13.84 12.74
CA PHE A 386 -10.95 12.98 11.69
C PHE A 386 -10.95 11.50 12.13
N VAL A 387 -9.85 11.01 12.69
CA VAL A 387 -9.73 9.61 13.14
C VAL A 387 -10.70 9.34 14.28
N SER A 388 -10.74 10.20 15.32
CA SER A 388 -11.62 10.02 16.47
C SER A 388 -13.11 10.06 16.16
N SER A 389 -13.51 10.55 14.98
CA SER A 389 -14.90 10.58 14.55
C SER A 389 -15.40 9.24 13.96
N GLY A 390 -14.57 8.21 13.89
CA GLY A 390 -14.87 6.91 13.25
C GLY A 390 -15.02 6.99 11.72
N GLN A 391 -14.70 8.12 11.11
CA GLN A 391 -14.74 8.28 9.66
C GLN A 391 -13.56 7.59 8.97
N TYR A 392 -12.43 7.46 9.68
CA TYR A 392 -11.22 6.85 9.16
C TYR A 392 -11.42 5.35 8.87
N GLU A 393 -11.97 4.60 9.80
CA GLU A 393 -12.23 3.16 9.66
C GLU A 393 -13.20 2.89 8.49
N ARG A 394 -14.29 3.66 8.41
CA ARG A 394 -15.23 3.57 7.27
C ARG A 394 -14.57 3.92 5.94
N HIS A 395 -13.66 4.88 5.95
CA HIS A 395 -12.88 5.23 4.77
C HIS A 395 -11.92 4.11 4.39
N LEU A 396 -11.19 3.52 5.33
CA LEU A 396 -10.26 2.42 5.08
C LEU A 396 -10.93 1.21 4.43
N VAL A 397 -12.14 0.85 4.88
CA VAL A 397 -12.90 -0.25 4.26
C VAL A 397 -13.15 0.04 2.78
N ARG A 398 -13.63 1.23 2.45
CA ARG A 398 -13.87 1.63 1.05
C ARG A 398 -12.59 1.71 0.24
N LEU A 399 -11.52 2.26 0.83
CA LEU A 399 -10.24 2.41 0.16
C LEU A 399 -9.62 1.05 -0.16
N ARG A 400 -9.62 0.10 0.77
CA ARG A 400 -9.12 -1.26 0.54
C ARG A 400 -9.86 -1.97 -0.59
N THR A 401 -11.20 -1.90 -0.58
CA THR A 401 -12.02 -2.46 -1.67
C THR A 401 -11.65 -1.83 -3.01
N ALA A 402 -11.59 -0.49 -3.07
CA ALA A 402 -11.21 0.21 -4.30
C ALA A 402 -9.79 -0.15 -4.76
N MET A 403 -8.81 -0.20 -3.85
CA MET A 403 -7.43 -0.55 -4.23
C MET A 403 -7.33 -1.98 -4.75
N ARG A 404 -7.99 -2.95 -4.12
CA ARG A 404 -8.06 -4.34 -4.60
C ARG A 404 -8.61 -4.39 -6.03
N GLU A 405 -9.75 -3.73 -6.27
CA GLU A 405 -10.38 -3.69 -7.61
C GLU A 405 -9.47 -3.04 -8.66
N GLN A 406 -8.83 -1.92 -8.31
CA GLN A 406 -7.94 -1.22 -9.25
C GLN A 406 -6.67 -2.03 -9.55
N VAL A 407 -6.09 -2.70 -8.56
CA VAL A 407 -4.92 -3.57 -8.73
C VAL A 407 -5.27 -4.77 -9.60
N GLU A 408 -6.37 -5.48 -9.35
CA GLU A 408 -6.79 -6.63 -10.17
C GLU A 408 -7.09 -6.20 -11.62
N LYS A 409 -7.77 -5.07 -11.80
CA LYS A 409 -7.98 -4.51 -13.14
C LYS A 409 -6.67 -4.13 -13.83
N GLY A 410 -5.71 -3.57 -13.09
CA GLY A 410 -4.38 -3.25 -13.61
C GLY A 410 -3.63 -4.50 -14.08
N ARG A 411 -3.62 -5.55 -13.27
CA ARG A 411 -3.01 -6.85 -13.61
C ARG A 411 -3.63 -7.44 -14.88
N TYR A 412 -4.96 -7.44 -14.96
CA TYR A 412 -5.69 -7.87 -16.14
C TYR A 412 -5.30 -7.08 -17.40
N LEU A 413 -5.27 -5.75 -17.30
CA LEU A 413 -4.92 -4.89 -18.44
C LEU A 413 -3.46 -5.10 -18.89
N ILE A 414 -2.53 -5.35 -17.97
CA ILE A 414 -1.14 -5.70 -18.27
C ILE A 414 -1.10 -7.02 -19.04
N ALA A 415 -1.73 -8.08 -18.50
CA ALA A 415 -1.74 -9.39 -19.16
C ALA A 415 -2.29 -9.34 -20.59
N ARG A 416 -3.29 -8.50 -20.83
CA ARG A 416 -3.93 -8.35 -22.14
C ARG A 416 -3.11 -7.57 -23.18
N ASN A 417 -2.31 -6.61 -22.72
CA ASN A 417 -1.69 -5.63 -23.61
C ASN A 417 -0.17 -5.71 -23.69
N PHE A 418 0.47 -6.47 -22.79
CA PHE A 418 1.91 -6.66 -22.78
C PHE A 418 2.28 -7.95 -23.53
N PRO A 419 3.54 -8.09 -23.98
CA PRO A 419 3.95 -9.27 -24.73
C PRO A 419 3.93 -10.55 -23.90
N GLU A 420 3.78 -11.69 -24.57
CA GLU A 420 3.89 -13.01 -23.96
C GLU A 420 5.24 -13.17 -23.23
N GLY A 421 5.22 -13.78 -22.05
CA GLY A 421 6.36 -13.92 -21.14
C GLY A 421 6.47 -12.77 -20.13
N THR A 422 5.54 -11.79 -20.15
CA THR A 422 5.42 -10.79 -19.06
C THR A 422 4.87 -11.46 -17.80
N ARG A 423 5.50 -11.19 -16.65
CA ARG A 423 5.06 -11.65 -15.34
C ARG A 423 4.66 -10.46 -14.46
N VAL A 424 3.70 -10.65 -13.56
CA VAL A 424 3.17 -9.56 -12.72
C VAL A 424 2.96 -10.06 -11.31
N SER A 425 3.44 -9.32 -10.31
CA SER A 425 3.22 -9.67 -8.90
C SER A 425 1.72 -9.76 -8.56
N HIS A 426 1.40 -10.59 -7.56
CA HIS A 426 0.07 -10.68 -6.97
C HIS A 426 0.07 -10.05 -5.57
N PRO A 427 -0.12 -8.72 -5.46
CA PRO A 427 0.02 -8.04 -4.18
C PRO A 427 -1.08 -8.43 -3.19
N HIS A 428 -0.70 -8.59 -1.92
CA HIS A 428 -1.62 -8.77 -0.81
C HIS A 428 -2.16 -7.44 -0.26
N GLY A 429 -1.72 -6.30 -0.84
CA GLY A 429 -2.15 -4.97 -0.45
C GLY A 429 -1.44 -3.86 -1.21
N GLY A 430 -1.73 -2.61 -0.84
CA GLY A 430 -1.14 -1.44 -1.48
C GLY A 430 -1.83 -1.02 -2.77
N SER A 431 -1.08 -0.37 -3.65
CA SER A 431 -1.61 0.17 -4.91
C SER A 431 -0.68 -0.05 -6.10
N VAL A 432 0.35 -0.86 -5.94
CA VAL A 432 1.39 -1.05 -6.96
C VAL A 432 1.51 -2.51 -7.36
N VAL A 433 1.96 -2.74 -8.58
CA VAL A 433 2.35 -4.05 -9.08
C VAL A 433 3.78 -3.99 -9.59
N TRP A 434 4.51 -5.08 -9.39
CA TRP A 434 5.82 -5.31 -9.95
C TRP A 434 5.67 -6.09 -11.25
N VAL A 435 6.28 -5.63 -12.32
CA VAL A 435 6.14 -6.23 -13.66
C VAL A 435 7.52 -6.64 -14.14
N GLU A 436 7.68 -7.92 -14.42
CA GLU A 436 8.83 -8.49 -15.10
C GLU A 436 8.51 -8.60 -16.59
N MET A 437 9.31 -7.94 -17.40
CA MET A 437 9.20 -7.99 -18.86
C MET A 437 10.04 -9.15 -19.42
N PRO A 438 9.74 -9.64 -20.64
CA PRO A 438 10.53 -10.67 -21.26
C PRO A 438 12.02 -10.31 -21.34
N HIS A 439 12.88 -11.33 -21.41
CA HIS A 439 14.31 -11.15 -21.60
C HIS A 439 14.63 -10.28 -22.83
N GLY A 440 15.62 -9.42 -22.71
CA GLY A 440 16.02 -8.46 -23.74
C GLY A 440 15.41 -7.08 -23.60
N CYS A 441 14.35 -6.92 -22.80
CA CYS A 441 13.81 -5.59 -22.51
C CYS A 441 14.68 -4.83 -21.50
N ASP A 442 14.91 -3.53 -21.75
CA ASP A 442 15.61 -2.64 -20.83
C ASP A 442 14.66 -1.59 -20.26
N CYS A 443 14.48 -1.57 -18.95
CA CYS A 443 13.55 -0.67 -18.28
C CYS A 443 13.93 0.83 -18.44
N ILE A 444 15.17 1.17 -18.76
CA ILE A 444 15.58 2.56 -19.00
C ILE A 444 15.11 3.01 -20.39
N ASP A 445 15.27 2.16 -21.40
CA ASP A 445 14.78 2.46 -22.74
C ASP A 445 13.25 2.61 -22.75
N ILE A 446 12.56 1.67 -22.09
CA ILE A 446 11.11 1.74 -21.93
C ILE A 446 10.69 3.00 -21.18
N PHE A 447 11.39 3.38 -20.11
CA PHE A 447 11.11 4.62 -19.38
C PHE A 447 11.23 5.86 -20.26
N ASN A 448 12.29 5.96 -21.05
CA ASN A 448 12.52 7.09 -21.94
C ASN A 448 11.44 7.19 -23.03
N ARG A 449 11.08 6.07 -23.66
CA ARG A 449 9.99 6.02 -24.67
C ARG A 449 8.62 6.29 -24.03
N ALA A 450 8.37 5.78 -22.83
CA ALA A 450 7.14 6.06 -22.08
C ALA A 450 6.98 7.55 -21.78
N LEU A 451 8.03 8.23 -21.31
CA LEU A 451 8.02 9.68 -21.08
C LEU A 451 7.72 10.49 -22.33
N GLN A 452 8.25 10.12 -23.49
CA GLN A 452 7.94 10.75 -24.77
C GLN A 452 6.45 10.63 -25.14
N ASN A 453 5.77 9.61 -24.61
CA ASN A 453 4.34 9.38 -24.78
C ASN A 453 3.50 9.86 -23.58
N ASN A 454 4.04 10.72 -22.72
CA ASN A 454 3.39 11.21 -21.50
C ASN A 454 2.96 10.10 -20.54
N ILE A 455 3.78 9.08 -20.36
CA ILE A 455 3.57 7.98 -19.43
C ILE A 455 4.76 7.92 -18.47
N SER A 456 4.52 7.98 -17.17
CA SER A 456 5.57 7.75 -16.16
C SER A 456 5.50 6.30 -15.67
N ILE A 457 6.66 5.68 -15.50
CA ILE A 457 6.85 4.39 -14.82
C ILE A 457 7.98 4.53 -13.82
N THR A 458 8.17 3.54 -12.94
CA THR A 458 9.39 3.48 -12.13
C THR A 458 10.25 2.30 -12.59
N PRO A 459 11.42 2.56 -13.22
CA PRO A 459 12.32 1.52 -13.70
C PRO A 459 12.85 0.62 -12.57
N GLY A 460 12.96 -0.67 -12.86
CA GLY A 460 13.34 -1.70 -11.88
C GLY A 460 14.71 -1.49 -11.25
N ILE A 461 15.66 -0.97 -12.00
CA ILE A 461 17.03 -0.72 -11.49
C ILE A 461 17.10 0.24 -10.30
N LEU A 462 16.06 1.05 -10.05
CA LEU A 462 16.01 1.92 -8.89
C LEU A 462 15.74 1.17 -7.59
N PHE A 463 15.19 -0.04 -7.66
CA PHE A 463 14.85 -0.86 -6.49
C PHE A 463 15.98 -1.79 -6.05
N SER A 464 17.17 -1.61 -6.59
CA SER A 464 18.36 -2.41 -6.29
C SER A 464 19.60 -1.53 -6.14
N ALA A 465 20.40 -1.82 -5.10
CA ALA A 465 21.72 -1.21 -4.91
C ALA A 465 22.75 -1.68 -5.94
N THR A 466 22.54 -2.87 -6.51
CA THR A 466 23.38 -3.49 -7.54
C THR A 466 22.96 -3.13 -8.95
N ARG A 467 21.87 -2.34 -9.12
CA ARG A 467 21.24 -2.04 -10.40
C ARG A 467 20.74 -3.29 -11.15
N GLY A 468 20.29 -4.29 -10.40
CA GLY A 468 19.54 -5.42 -10.90
C GLY A 468 18.20 -5.02 -11.50
N PHE A 469 17.36 -5.98 -11.82
CA PHE A 469 15.98 -5.77 -12.30
C PHE A 469 15.88 -4.90 -13.56
N ARG A 470 16.82 -5.06 -14.50
CA ARG A 470 16.84 -4.28 -15.75
C ARG A 470 15.63 -4.53 -16.66
N ASN A 471 15.02 -5.71 -16.57
CA ASN A 471 13.81 -6.07 -17.28
C ASN A 471 12.53 -5.91 -16.42
N HIS A 472 12.58 -5.09 -15.38
CA HIS A 472 11.45 -4.90 -14.48
C HIS A 472 11.00 -3.44 -14.43
N MET A 473 9.74 -3.23 -14.06
CA MET A 473 9.20 -1.91 -13.72
C MET A 473 8.13 -2.03 -12.62
N ARG A 474 7.96 -0.96 -11.85
CA ARG A 474 6.82 -0.82 -10.96
C ARG A 474 5.75 0.04 -11.61
N ILE A 475 4.50 -0.43 -11.59
CA ILE A 475 3.32 0.27 -12.09
C ILE A 475 2.39 0.55 -10.91
N ASN A 476 1.98 1.81 -10.72
CA ASN A 476 0.92 2.18 -9.81
C ASN A 476 -0.43 1.85 -10.45
N CYS A 477 -1.31 1.22 -9.70
CA CYS A 477 -2.69 0.93 -10.08
C CYS A 477 -3.71 1.71 -9.23
N GLY A 478 -3.26 2.54 -8.29
CA GLY A 478 -4.11 3.23 -7.31
C GLY A 478 -4.91 4.42 -7.85
N PHE A 479 -5.43 4.34 -9.08
CA PHE A 479 -6.25 5.37 -9.71
C PHE A 479 -7.39 4.74 -10.54
N PRO A 480 -8.45 5.50 -10.89
CA PRO A 480 -9.52 4.99 -11.74
C PRO A 480 -9.00 4.62 -13.14
N TRP A 481 -9.31 3.42 -13.60
CA TRP A 481 -9.02 2.97 -14.96
C TRP A 481 -10.04 3.56 -15.95
N ASN A 482 -9.97 4.90 -16.15
CA ASN A 482 -10.70 5.59 -17.20
C ASN A 482 -10.05 5.33 -18.58
N GLN A 483 -10.71 5.75 -19.65
CA GLN A 483 -10.23 5.49 -21.02
C GLN A 483 -8.84 6.06 -21.29
N THR A 484 -8.49 7.21 -20.70
CA THR A 484 -7.16 7.83 -20.83
C THR A 484 -6.08 6.93 -20.24
N ASN A 485 -6.28 6.44 -19.00
CA ASN A 485 -5.33 5.55 -18.34
C ASN A 485 -5.23 4.17 -19.01
N ILE A 486 -6.36 3.64 -19.50
CA ILE A 486 -6.37 2.39 -20.29
C ILE A 486 -5.57 2.58 -21.57
N ASN A 487 -5.77 3.66 -22.30
CA ASN A 487 -5.03 3.93 -23.54
C ASN A 487 -3.53 4.13 -23.27
N ALA A 488 -3.17 4.84 -22.19
CA ALA A 488 -1.78 4.99 -21.78
C ALA A 488 -1.12 3.63 -21.49
N LEU A 489 -1.83 2.72 -20.78
CA LEU A 489 -1.29 1.39 -20.51
C LEU A 489 -1.15 0.54 -21.78
N LYS A 490 -2.09 0.64 -22.73
CA LYS A 490 -1.96 -0.02 -24.05
C LYS A 490 -0.72 0.50 -24.81
N THR A 491 -0.50 1.82 -24.81
CA THR A 491 0.69 2.41 -25.41
C THR A 491 1.96 1.92 -24.73
N LEU A 492 1.97 1.81 -23.40
CA LEU A 492 3.10 1.23 -22.68
C LEU A 492 3.36 -0.23 -23.06
N GLY A 493 2.30 -1.05 -23.19
CA GLY A 493 2.40 -2.44 -23.66
C GLY A 493 3.01 -2.52 -25.06
N GLN A 494 2.60 -1.63 -25.98
CA GLN A 494 3.18 -1.57 -27.33
C GLN A 494 4.68 -1.20 -27.29
N ILE A 495 5.07 -0.23 -26.45
CA ILE A 495 6.49 0.13 -26.25
C ILE A 495 7.30 -1.09 -25.77
N VAL A 496 6.75 -1.90 -24.85
CA VAL A 496 7.42 -3.12 -24.39
C VAL A 496 7.53 -4.17 -25.53
N CYS A 497 6.49 -4.33 -26.35
CA CYS A 497 6.54 -5.22 -27.51
C CYS A 497 7.63 -4.80 -28.52
N ASP A 498 7.73 -3.50 -28.79
CA ASP A 498 8.71 -2.95 -29.75
C ASP A 498 10.15 -3.11 -29.23
N CYS A 499 10.37 -2.96 -27.90
CA CYS A 499 11.68 -3.17 -27.29
C CYS A 499 12.15 -4.63 -27.32
N ARG A 500 11.23 -5.60 -27.32
CA ARG A 500 11.56 -7.03 -27.44
C ARG A 500 12.11 -7.35 -28.84
N ASN A 501 11.64 -6.63 -29.85
CA ASN A 501 11.95 -6.89 -31.28
C ASN A 501 13.19 -6.10 -31.77
N SER A 502 13.74 -5.22 -30.94
CA SER A 502 14.95 -4.41 -31.19
C SER A 502 16.20 -5.07 -30.64
#